data_a9d2a94d219fa83b37c57f9e420dfdf3
#
_entry.id   a9d2a94d219fa83b37c57f9e420dfdf3
#
_cell.length_a   1.000
_cell.length_b   1.000
_cell.length_c   1.000
_cell.angle_alpha   90.00
_cell.angle_beta   90.00
_cell.angle_gamma   90.00
#
_symmetry.space_group_name_H-M   'P 1'
#
loop_
_entity.id
_entity.type
_entity.pdbx_description
1 polymer ?
#
loop_
_entity_poly.entity_id
_entity_poly.type
_entity_poly.pdbx_seq_one_letter_code
_entity_poly.pdbx_strand_id
1 'polypeptide(L)'
;MKLLSVNVGKPRPNPWKGLSATGIDKRPVDGPVAVAAPGPKGTGAVGLAGDRVYDVKHHGGTDQAVYSYAREDLDGWEAELGRPLVNGVFGENLTTAGLDVNGALIGERWRIGPDVVLEISCARIPCATFEGWLERDGWMRRFMQAARPGAYLRVIEPGDISADDPVEIVHRPDHDVTVALVFRAMTREPELLPRLLIADALPEEDKNLVRRRTTA
;
A
#
# COMPACT_ATOMS: atom_id res chain seq x y z
N MET A 1 6.62 -10.79 14.04
CA MET A 1 6.09 -10.36 12.74
C MET A 1 7.17 -10.57 11.70
N LYS A 2 6.83 -10.89 10.48
CA LYS A 2 7.84 -11.12 9.43
C LYS A 2 7.37 -10.74 8.03
N LEU A 3 8.32 -10.49 7.13
CA LEU A 3 8.14 -10.31 5.71
C LEU A 3 8.11 -11.69 5.04
N LEU A 4 6.99 -12.07 4.43
CA LEU A 4 6.89 -13.38 3.74
C LEU A 4 7.49 -13.35 2.35
N SER A 5 7.34 -12.23 1.64
CA SER A 5 7.92 -12.04 0.32
C SER A 5 8.09 -10.57 -0.03
N VAL A 6 9.11 -10.29 -0.82
CA VAL A 6 9.31 -9.04 -1.54
C VAL A 6 8.86 -9.25 -2.97
N ASN A 7 7.95 -8.40 -3.47
CA ASN A 7 7.33 -8.58 -4.78
C ASN A 7 7.62 -7.38 -5.68
N VAL A 8 8.04 -7.65 -6.91
CA VAL A 8 8.30 -6.59 -7.92
C VAL A 8 7.41 -6.76 -9.14
N GLY A 9 6.99 -5.63 -9.71
CA GLY A 9 6.06 -5.59 -10.82
C GLY A 9 6.67 -6.03 -12.15
N LYS A 10 6.00 -6.96 -12.82
CA LYS A 10 6.29 -7.30 -14.21
C LYS A 10 5.40 -6.47 -15.14
N PRO A 11 5.95 -5.90 -16.23
CA PRO A 11 5.14 -5.18 -17.21
C PRO A 11 4.05 -6.03 -17.80
N ARG A 12 2.79 -5.52 -17.78
CA ARG A 12 1.64 -6.14 -18.42
C ARG A 12 0.88 -5.10 -19.23
N PRO A 13 0.19 -5.46 -20.33
CA PRO A 13 -0.79 -4.59 -20.96
C PRO A 13 -1.85 -4.15 -19.93
N ASN A 14 -2.34 -2.91 -20.06
CA ASN A 14 -3.40 -2.38 -19.19
C ASN A 14 -4.67 -2.05 -20.01
N PRO A 15 -5.52 -3.03 -20.33
CA PRO A 15 -6.73 -2.81 -21.09
C PRO A 15 -7.83 -2.08 -20.28
N TRP A 16 -7.68 -1.97 -18.96
CA TRP A 16 -8.70 -1.43 -18.05
C TRP A 16 -8.60 0.08 -17.83
N LYS A 17 -7.53 0.68 -18.29
CA LYS A 17 -7.26 2.12 -18.17
C LYS A 17 -6.52 2.58 -19.40
N GLY A 18 -6.69 3.81 -19.86
CA GLY A 18 -6.05 4.35 -21.07
C GLY A 18 -4.52 4.47 -20.99
N LEU A 19 -3.84 3.46 -20.42
CA LEU A 19 -2.40 3.35 -20.28
C LEU A 19 -1.92 2.10 -21.01
N SER A 20 -0.75 2.18 -21.65
CA SER A 20 -0.19 1.05 -22.42
C SER A 20 0.18 -0.16 -21.54
N ALA A 21 0.60 0.08 -20.30
CA ALA A 21 1.07 -0.96 -19.39
C ALA A 21 0.70 -0.69 -17.93
N THR A 22 0.84 -1.73 -17.10
CA THR A 22 0.73 -1.70 -15.64
C THR A 22 1.82 -2.56 -15.00
N GLY A 23 2.24 -2.21 -13.79
CA GLY A 23 3.11 -3.00 -12.92
C GLY A 23 2.34 -3.76 -11.82
N ILE A 24 1.03 -3.99 -11.99
CA ILE A 24 0.20 -4.64 -10.96
C ILE A 24 0.53 -6.13 -10.78
N ASP A 25 1.04 -6.80 -11.83
CA ASP A 25 1.52 -8.19 -11.75
C ASP A 25 2.82 -8.24 -10.97
N LYS A 26 2.72 -8.14 -9.65
CA LYS A 26 3.88 -8.27 -8.78
C LYS A 26 4.13 -9.74 -8.45
N ARG A 27 5.39 -10.11 -8.44
CA ARG A 27 5.84 -11.49 -8.21
C ARG A 27 6.92 -11.51 -7.15
N PRO A 28 6.92 -12.51 -6.26
CA PRO A 28 8.02 -12.73 -5.34
C PRO A 28 9.35 -12.83 -6.09
N VAL A 29 10.38 -12.26 -5.50
CA VAL A 29 11.76 -12.34 -5.98
C VAL A 29 12.64 -12.94 -4.90
N ASP A 30 13.68 -13.68 -5.33
CA ASP A 30 14.65 -14.27 -4.42
C ASP A 30 15.78 -13.28 -4.11
N GLY A 31 16.33 -13.40 -2.90
CA GLY A 31 17.46 -12.59 -2.43
C GLY A 31 17.10 -11.16 -2.05
N PRO A 32 18.12 -10.35 -1.73
CA PRO A 32 17.94 -8.99 -1.25
C PRO A 32 17.46 -8.05 -2.35
N VAL A 33 16.54 -7.15 -1.99
CA VAL A 33 16.01 -6.08 -2.85
C VAL A 33 16.29 -4.74 -2.19
N ALA A 34 16.98 -3.87 -2.93
CA ALA A 34 17.26 -2.52 -2.45
C ALA A 34 15.99 -1.67 -2.37
N VAL A 35 15.82 -1.01 -1.23
CA VAL A 35 14.73 -0.07 -0.94
C VAL A 35 15.31 1.31 -0.75
N ALA A 36 14.79 2.29 -1.49
CA ALA A 36 15.20 3.68 -1.41
C ALA A 36 14.06 4.64 -1.68
N ALA A 37 14.14 5.86 -1.16
CA ALA A 37 13.15 6.88 -1.42
C ALA A 37 13.12 7.25 -2.91
N PRO A 38 11.98 7.11 -3.61
CA PRO A 38 11.89 7.37 -5.06
C PRO A 38 11.89 8.85 -5.42
N GLY A 39 11.76 9.74 -4.44
CA GLY A 39 11.57 11.16 -4.70
C GLY A 39 10.15 11.53 -5.10
N PRO A 40 9.94 12.69 -5.77
CA PRO A 40 8.60 13.21 -6.02
C PRO A 40 7.76 12.32 -6.95
N LYS A 41 6.43 12.36 -6.76
CA LYS A 41 5.46 11.75 -7.67
C LYS A 41 5.63 12.31 -9.10
N GLY A 42 5.34 11.50 -10.11
CA GLY A 42 5.39 11.91 -11.52
C GLY A 42 6.69 11.54 -12.24
N THR A 43 7.75 11.17 -11.55
CA THR A 43 9.05 10.81 -12.15
C THR A 43 9.11 9.38 -12.68
N GLY A 44 8.25 8.49 -12.19
CA GLY A 44 8.31 7.05 -12.49
C GLY A 44 9.37 6.29 -11.69
N ALA A 45 10.09 6.98 -10.80
CA ALA A 45 11.01 6.31 -9.87
C ALA A 45 10.23 5.43 -8.89
N VAL A 46 10.86 4.37 -8.41
CA VAL A 46 10.25 3.31 -7.59
C VAL A 46 10.97 3.16 -6.26
N GLY A 47 10.24 2.74 -5.23
CA GLY A 47 10.80 2.51 -3.90
C GLY A 47 11.58 1.20 -3.78
N LEU A 48 11.31 0.20 -4.64
CA LEU A 48 12.01 -1.08 -4.68
C LEU A 48 12.75 -1.25 -6.00
N ALA A 49 13.99 -1.69 -5.93
CA ALA A 49 14.77 -2.00 -7.12
C ALA A 49 14.06 -3.08 -7.97
N GLY A 50 14.00 -2.85 -9.28
CA GLY A 50 13.33 -3.75 -10.23
C GLY A 50 11.83 -3.57 -10.37
N ASP A 51 11.17 -2.84 -9.48
CA ASP A 51 9.73 -2.56 -9.58
C ASP A 51 9.40 -1.61 -10.76
N ARG A 52 8.10 -1.40 -11.04
CA ARG A 52 7.62 -0.55 -12.13
C ARG A 52 6.33 0.19 -11.74
N VAL A 53 6.30 1.50 -12.03
CA VAL A 53 5.12 2.35 -11.94
C VAL A 53 4.85 2.96 -13.32
N TYR A 54 3.66 2.77 -13.86
CA TYR A 54 3.26 3.29 -15.18
C TYR A 54 2.27 4.46 -15.06
N ASP A 55 1.35 4.41 -14.12
CA ASP A 55 0.44 5.51 -13.84
C ASP A 55 1.08 6.50 -12.85
N VAL A 56 2.10 7.20 -13.33
CA VAL A 56 2.91 8.12 -12.53
C VAL A 56 2.14 9.31 -11.98
N LYS A 57 0.96 9.60 -12.57
CA LYS A 57 0.09 10.68 -12.10
C LYS A 57 -0.59 10.32 -10.77
N HIS A 58 -0.97 9.05 -10.58
CA HIS A 58 -1.78 8.61 -9.45
C HIS A 58 -1.00 7.73 -8.47
N HIS A 59 0.12 7.14 -8.89
CA HIS A 59 0.91 6.21 -8.09
C HIS A 59 2.39 6.60 -8.03
N GLY A 60 3.08 6.06 -7.02
CA GLY A 60 4.49 6.31 -6.78
C GLY A 60 4.76 7.62 -6.03
N GLY A 61 6.01 8.04 -6.04
CA GLY A 61 6.50 9.16 -5.25
C GLY A 61 6.76 8.78 -3.79
N THR A 62 7.25 9.74 -3.01
CA THR A 62 7.72 9.53 -1.63
C THR A 62 6.69 8.83 -0.75
N ASP A 63 5.42 9.24 -0.82
CA ASP A 63 4.36 8.74 0.06
C ASP A 63 3.81 7.37 -0.35
N GLN A 64 4.09 6.92 -1.56
CA GLN A 64 3.67 5.64 -2.11
C GLN A 64 4.88 4.84 -2.63
N ALA A 65 6.00 4.90 -1.91
CA ALA A 65 7.23 4.23 -2.30
C ALA A 65 7.09 2.71 -2.27
N VAL A 66 6.38 2.19 -1.27
CA VAL A 66 6.19 0.76 -1.00
C VAL A 66 4.73 0.51 -0.66
N TYR A 67 4.15 -0.58 -1.16
CA TYR A 67 2.80 -1.04 -0.77
C TYR A 67 2.89 -2.36 -0.02
N SER A 68 2.30 -2.42 1.17
CA SER A 68 2.25 -3.61 2.03
C SER A 68 0.84 -4.15 2.18
N TYR A 69 0.72 -5.49 2.19
CA TYR A 69 -0.52 -6.21 2.44
C TYR A 69 -0.28 -7.42 3.35
N ALA A 70 -1.19 -7.69 4.29
CA ALA A 70 -1.08 -8.83 5.18
C ALA A 70 -1.49 -10.14 4.49
N ARG A 71 -0.74 -11.23 4.73
CA ARG A 71 -1.10 -12.56 4.23
C ARG A 71 -2.45 -13.01 4.79
N GLU A 72 -2.72 -12.73 6.05
CA GLU A 72 -3.98 -13.05 6.71
C GLU A 72 -5.19 -12.43 6.01
N ASP A 73 -5.04 -11.23 5.47
CA ASP A 73 -6.09 -10.59 4.65
C ASP A 73 -6.22 -11.26 3.27
N LEU A 74 -5.10 -11.65 2.64
CA LEU A 74 -5.15 -12.43 1.39
C LEU A 74 -5.84 -13.78 1.61
N ASP A 75 -5.54 -14.47 2.72
CA ASP A 75 -6.19 -15.75 3.08
C ASP A 75 -7.71 -15.58 3.27
N GLY A 76 -8.12 -14.47 3.91
CA GLY A 76 -9.53 -14.13 4.00
C GLY A 76 -10.19 -13.90 2.64
N TRP A 77 -9.48 -13.27 1.70
CA TRP A 77 -9.95 -13.09 0.34
C TRP A 77 -9.92 -14.38 -0.48
N GLU A 78 -8.95 -15.29 -0.28
CA GLU A 78 -8.95 -16.62 -0.90
C GLU A 78 -10.21 -17.40 -0.54
N ALA A 79 -10.57 -17.41 0.75
CA ALA A 79 -11.78 -18.05 1.23
C ALA A 79 -13.05 -17.47 0.58
N GLU A 80 -13.11 -16.14 0.42
CA GLU A 80 -14.26 -15.46 -0.18
C GLU A 80 -14.34 -15.65 -1.69
N LEU A 81 -13.20 -15.60 -2.39
CA LEU A 81 -13.13 -15.71 -3.85
C LEU A 81 -13.13 -17.15 -4.34
N GLY A 82 -12.90 -18.14 -3.46
CA GLY A 82 -12.86 -19.55 -3.78
C GLY A 82 -11.67 -19.93 -4.68
N ARG A 83 -10.59 -19.18 -4.65
CA ARG A 83 -9.38 -19.41 -5.45
C ARG A 83 -8.12 -18.98 -4.71
N PRO A 84 -6.97 -19.64 -4.94
CA PRO A 84 -5.69 -19.23 -4.36
C PRO A 84 -5.29 -17.81 -4.80
N LEU A 85 -4.74 -17.05 -3.85
CA LEU A 85 -4.16 -15.73 -4.09
C LEU A 85 -2.67 -15.73 -3.71
N VAL A 86 -1.82 -15.74 -4.72
CA VAL A 86 -0.36 -15.69 -4.51
C VAL A 86 0.08 -14.34 -3.95
N ASN A 87 1.20 -14.32 -3.24
CA ASN A 87 1.81 -13.07 -2.78
C ASN A 87 2.10 -12.15 -3.98
N GLY A 88 1.84 -10.87 -3.82
CA GLY A 88 1.97 -9.87 -4.89
C GLY A 88 0.71 -9.65 -5.73
N VAL A 89 -0.31 -10.52 -5.61
CA VAL A 89 -1.50 -10.49 -6.49
C VAL A 89 -2.34 -9.22 -6.35
N PHE A 90 -2.34 -8.58 -5.19
CA PHE A 90 -3.01 -7.29 -5.00
C PHE A 90 -2.14 -6.09 -5.44
N GLY A 91 -0.98 -6.37 -6.04
CA GLY A 91 0.00 -5.36 -6.44
C GLY A 91 0.84 -4.86 -5.27
N GLU A 92 0.88 -5.61 -4.18
CA GLU A 92 1.71 -5.29 -3.01
C GLU A 92 3.18 -5.66 -3.25
N ASN A 93 4.06 -4.77 -2.76
CA ASN A 93 5.50 -4.99 -2.75
C ASN A 93 5.92 -5.91 -1.60
N LEU A 94 5.25 -5.77 -0.45
CA LEU A 94 5.53 -6.54 0.74
C LEU A 94 4.30 -7.34 1.14
N THR A 95 4.44 -8.67 1.17
CA THR A 95 3.45 -9.53 1.81
C THR A 95 3.97 -9.88 3.20
N THR A 96 3.26 -9.43 4.24
CA THR A 96 3.66 -9.59 5.65
C THR A 96 2.84 -10.66 6.36
N ALA A 97 3.33 -11.17 7.49
CA ALA A 97 2.58 -12.03 8.39
C ALA A 97 2.74 -11.64 9.85
N GLY A 98 1.67 -11.82 10.64
CA GLY A 98 1.62 -11.49 12.05
C GLY A 98 1.53 -9.98 12.32
N LEU A 99 1.17 -9.18 11.32
CA LEU A 99 1.12 -7.72 11.37
C LEU A 99 -0.26 -7.23 10.93
N ASP A 100 -0.95 -6.48 11.81
CA ASP A 100 -2.22 -5.82 11.44
C ASP A 100 -1.92 -4.56 10.61
N VAL A 101 -1.80 -4.73 9.30
CA VAL A 101 -1.51 -3.64 8.36
C VAL A 101 -2.64 -2.61 8.33
N ASN A 102 -3.88 -3.03 8.47
CA ASN A 102 -5.04 -2.14 8.40
C ASN A 102 -5.28 -1.36 9.70
N GLY A 103 -4.88 -1.94 10.84
CA GLY A 103 -4.88 -1.29 12.15
C GLY A 103 -3.64 -0.46 12.43
N ALA A 104 -2.61 -0.50 11.57
CA ALA A 104 -1.42 0.33 11.72
C ALA A 104 -1.78 1.82 11.67
N LEU A 105 -1.08 2.64 12.48
CA LEU A 105 -1.33 4.08 12.55
C LEU A 105 -0.59 4.83 11.44
N ILE A 106 -1.18 5.88 10.91
CA ILE A 106 -0.49 6.78 9.98
C ILE A 106 0.70 7.42 10.72
N GLY A 107 1.93 7.21 10.21
CA GLY A 107 3.17 7.59 10.88
C GLY A 107 3.80 6.49 11.75
N GLU A 108 3.14 5.33 11.89
CA GLU A 108 3.78 4.17 12.52
C GLU A 108 5.00 3.74 11.69
N ARG A 109 6.11 3.41 12.36
CA ARG A 109 7.34 3.00 11.67
C ARG A 109 7.65 1.54 11.93
N TRP A 110 8.01 0.87 10.85
CA TRP A 110 8.41 -0.52 10.85
C TRP A 110 9.88 -0.65 10.45
N ARG A 111 10.67 -1.33 11.28
CA ARG A 111 11.99 -1.81 10.89
C ARG A 111 11.83 -3.17 10.23
N ILE A 112 12.41 -3.34 9.05
CA ILE A 112 12.42 -4.58 8.29
C ILE A 112 13.88 -5.00 8.10
N GLY A 113 14.22 -6.19 8.62
CA GLY A 113 15.62 -6.60 8.67
C GLY A 113 16.47 -5.69 9.56
N PRO A 114 17.77 -5.58 9.30
CA PRO A 114 18.67 -4.80 10.17
C PRO A 114 18.55 -3.28 9.95
N ASP A 115 18.31 -2.82 8.72
CA ASP A 115 18.59 -1.45 8.34
C ASP A 115 17.37 -0.65 7.85
N VAL A 116 16.41 -1.29 7.16
CA VAL A 116 15.34 -0.56 6.51
C VAL A 116 14.27 -0.11 7.50
N VAL A 117 13.95 1.18 7.48
CA VAL A 117 12.81 1.74 8.23
C VAL A 117 11.81 2.35 7.26
N LEU A 118 10.57 1.85 7.33
CA LEU A 118 9.44 2.35 6.55
C LEU A 118 8.41 3.00 7.47
N GLU A 119 7.73 4.04 6.99
CA GLU A 119 6.68 4.74 7.72
C GLU A 119 5.35 4.65 6.97
N ILE A 120 4.28 4.27 7.68
CA ILE A 120 2.91 4.25 7.15
C ILE A 120 2.50 5.66 6.74
N SER A 121 2.13 5.84 5.49
CA SER A 121 1.76 7.13 4.91
C SER A 121 0.27 7.27 4.63
N CYS A 122 -0.31 6.31 3.93
CA CYS A 122 -1.72 6.36 3.54
C CYS A 122 -2.29 4.97 3.19
N ALA A 123 -3.61 4.92 3.04
CA ALA A 123 -4.32 3.74 2.58
C ALA A 123 -4.29 3.62 1.05
N ARG A 124 -4.28 2.39 0.53
CA ARG A 124 -4.46 2.19 -0.91
C ARG A 124 -5.92 2.33 -1.31
N ILE A 125 -6.22 3.29 -2.20
CA ILE A 125 -7.55 3.41 -2.81
C ILE A 125 -7.61 2.50 -4.06
N PRO A 126 -8.64 1.64 -4.21
CA PRO A 126 -8.75 0.75 -5.37
C PRO A 126 -8.99 1.53 -6.66
N CYS A 127 -8.52 0.99 -7.79
CA CYS A 127 -8.65 1.61 -9.10
C CYS A 127 -9.14 0.59 -10.15
N ALA A 128 -9.54 1.08 -11.32
CA ALA A 128 -10.04 0.23 -12.41
C ALA A 128 -9.04 -0.86 -12.83
N THR A 129 -7.73 -0.57 -12.82
CA THR A 129 -6.70 -1.58 -13.09
C THR A 129 -6.76 -2.73 -12.07
N PHE A 130 -6.98 -2.43 -10.79
CA PHE A 130 -7.08 -3.46 -9.76
C PHE A 130 -8.35 -4.30 -9.90
N GLU A 131 -9.50 -3.68 -10.22
CA GLU A 131 -10.74 -4.40 -10.47
C GLU A 131 -10.61 -5.33 -11.66
N GLY A 132 -10.10 -4.81 -12.78
CA GLY A 132 -9.90 -5.62 -13.98
C GLY A 132 -8.86 -6.72 -13.81
N TRP A 133 -7.78 -6.46 -13.06
CA TRP A 133 -6.75 -7.46 -12.74
C TRP A 133 -7.29 -8.66 -11.94
N LEU A 134 -8.21 -8.39 -11.01
CA LEU A 134 -8.83 -9.45 -10.20
C LEU A 134 -9.91 -10.23 -10.95
N GLU A 135 -10.35 -9.73 -12.11
CA GLU A 135 -11.38 -10.37 -12.95
C GLU A 135 -12.64 -10.74 -12.15
N ARG A 136 -13.08 -9.83 -11.28
CA ARG A 136 -14.23 -10.04 -10.39
C ARG A 136 -15.20 -8.87 -10.48
N ASP A 137 -16.38 -9.10 -11.00
CA ASP A 137 -17.45 -8.11 -11.06
C ASP A 137 -17.80 -7.57 -9.68
N GLY A 138 -17.92 -6.23 -9.59
CA GLY A 138 -18.24 -5.54 -8.35
C GLY A 138 -17.11 -5.56 -7.30
N TRP A 139 -15.89 -5.93 -7.72
CA TRP A 139 -14.73 -6.01 -6.83
C TRP A 139 -14.45 -4.70 -6.10
N MET A 140 -14.48 -3.57 -6.79
CA MET A 140 -14.27 -2.27 -6.15
C MET A 140 -15.21 -2.03 -4.98
N ARG A 141 -16.51 -2.27 -5.18
CA ARG A 141 -17.52 -2.12 -4.12
C ARG A 141 -17.23 -3.05 -2.94
N ARG A 142 -16.95 -4.32 -3.24
CA ARG A 142 -16.68 -5.33 -2.22
C ARG A 142 -15.41 -5.02 -1.42
N PHE A 143 -14.35 -4.60 -2.09
CA PHE A 143 -13.10 -4.18 -1.45
C PHE A 143 -13.30 -2.95 -0.55
N MET A 144 -14.04 -1.94 -1.04
CA MET A 144 -14.40 -0.77 -0.23
C MET A 144 -15.22 -1.14 1.01
N GLN A 145 -16.15 -2.11 0.89
CA GLN A 145 -16.95 -2.57 2.03
C GLN A 145 -16.11 -3.28 3.10
N ALA A 146 -15.12 -4.04 2.69
CA ALA A 146 -14.27 -4.78 3.62
C ALA A 146 -13.34 -3.90 4.45
N ALA A 147 -13.01 -2.70 3.95
CA ALA A 147 -12.09 -1.76 4.58
C ALA A 147 -10.74 -2.37 5.00
N ARG A 148 -10.22 -3.27 4.17
CA ARG A 148 -8.89 -3.90 4.32
C ARG A 148 -7.99 -3.50 3.15
N PRO A 149 -7.59 -2.21 3.06
CA PRO A 149 -6.91 -1.67 1.88
C PRO A 149 -5.43 -2.04 1.78
N GLY A 150 -4.78 -2.44 2.89
CA GLY A 150 -3.34 -2.41 2.99
C GLY A 150 -2.80 -0.98 3.08
N ALA A 151 -1.49 -0.82 3.22
CA ALA A 151 -0.86 0.46 3.48
C ALA A 151 0.20 0.81 2.45
N TYR A 152 0.26 2.06 2.03
CA TYR A 152 1.44 2.65 1.43
C TYR A 152 2.40 3.12 2.52
N LEU A 153 3.69 3.04 2.21
CA LEU A 153 4.77 3.42 3.10
C LEU A 153 5.78 4.28 2.36
N ARG A 154 6.35 5.24 3.10
CA ARG A 154 7.54 5.99 2.67
C ARG A 154 8.80 5.39 3.28
N VAL A 155 9.92 5.58 2.60
CA VAL A 155 11.22 5.11 3.06
C VAL A 155 11.83 6.18 3.96
N ILE A 156 12.11 5.83 5.22
CA ILE A 156 12.80 6.67 6.20
C ILE A 156 14.29 6.34 6.21
N GLU A 157 14.63 5.04 6.32
CA GLU A 157 16.00 4.56 6.23
C GLU A 157 16.09 3.55 5.09
N PRO A 158 16.93 3.80 4.07
CA PRO A 158 17.10 2.88 2.95
C PRO A 158 17.98 1.69 3.32
N GLY A 159 17.94 0.65 2.49
CA GLY A 159 18.76 -0.56 2.67
C GLY A 159 18.21 -1.72 1.84
N ASP A 160 18.61 -2.92 2.15
CA ASP A 160 18.17 -4.14 1.49
C ASP A 160 17.19 -4.91 2.39
N ILE A 161 16.17 -5.50 1.78
CA ILE A 161 15.20 -6.40 2.43
C ILE A 161 15.10 -7.72 1.69
N SER A 162 14.83 -8.79 2.43
CA SER A 162 14.63 -10.14 1.87
C SER A 162 13.40 -10.80 2.47
N ALA A 163 12.92 -11.84 1.81
CA ALA A 163 11.94 -12.73 2.42
C ALA A 163 12.47 -13.29 3.75
N ASP A 164 11.57 -13.51 4.70
CA ASP A 164 11.81 -13.95 6.08
C ASP A 164 12.47 -12.92 7.01
N ASP A 165 12.80 -11.71 6.54
CA ASP A 165 13.25 -10.65 7.43
C ASP A 165 12.24 -10.38 8.55
N PRO A 166 12.69 -10.17 9.81
CA PRO A 166 11.81 -9.76 10.88
C PRO A 166 11.25 -8.37 10.63
N VAL A 167 10.01 -8.15 11.05
CA VAL A 167 9.36 -6.83 11.05
C VAL A 167 9.11 -6.42 12.49
N GLU A 168 9.59 -5.25 12.88
CA GLU A 168 9.46 -4.69 14.22
C GLU A 168 8.79 -3.31 14.14
N ILE A 169 7.81 -3.04 15.00
CA ILE A 169 7.26 -1.70 15.15
C ILE A 169 8.20 -0.90 16.05
N VAL A 170 8.89 0.09 15.49
CA VAL A 170 9.89 0.88 16.21
C VAL A 170 9.39 2.27 16.62
N HIS A 171 8.24 2.68 16.09
CA HIS A 171 7.57 3.94 16.48
C HIS A 171 6.06 3.81 16.30
N ARG A 172 5.31 4.36 17.27
CA ARG A 172 3.86 4.58 17.17
C ARG A 172 3.53 6.01 17.56
N PRO A 173 2.82 6.76 16.70
CA PRO A 173 2.35 8.11 17.05
C PRO A 173 1.24 8.05 18.10
N ASP A 174 1.05 9.18 18.81
CA ASP A 174 0.01 9.34 19.84
C ASP A 174 -1.30 9.87 19.23
N HIS A 175 -1.96 9.04 18.43
CA HIS A 175 -3.30 9.28 17.87
C HIS A 175 -3.93 7.95 17.43
N ASP A 176 -5.22 7.96 17.07
CA ASP A 176 -6.00 6.76 16.71
C ASP A 176 -6.29 6.64 15.19
N VAL A 177 -5.60 7.40 14.34
CA VAL A 177 -5.83 7.40 12.89
C VAL A 177 -5.14 6.20 12.25
N THR A 178 -5.91 5.13 12.04
CA THR A 178 -5.45 3.91 11.37
C THR A 178 -5.57 3.99 9.85
N VAL A 179 -4.87 3.09 9.15
CA VAL A 179 -5.00 2.88 7.70
C VAL A 179 -6.46 2.61 7.31
N ALA A 180 -7.16 1.74 8.06
CA ALA A 180 -8.58 1.45 7.81
C ALA A 180 -9.47 2.67 8.04
N LEU A 181 -9.18 3.51 9.05
CA LEU A 181 -9.92 4.75 9.29
C LEU A 181 -9.76 5.73 8.11
N VAL A 182 -8.52 5.94 7.63
CA VAL A 182 -8.26 6.77 6.44
C VAL A 182 -9.06 6.26 5.25
N PHE A 183 -9.00 4.95 4.99
CA PHE A 183 -9.72 4.34 3.88
C PHE A 183 -11.24 4.56 3.95
N ARG A 184 -11.84 4.31 5.11
CA ARG A 184 -13.29 4.52 5.33
C ARG A 184 -13.67 5.99 5.12
N ALA A 185 -12.94 6.91 5.74
CA ALA A 185 -13.17 8.35 5.61
C ALA A 185 -13.10 8.83 4.15
N MET A 186 -12.10 8.36 3.41
CA MET A 186 -11.89 8.76 2.02
C MET A 186 -12.91 8.16 1.04
N THR A 187 -13.53 7.01 1.38
CA THR A 187 -14.37 6.26 0.44
C THR A 187 -15.84 6.21 0.78
N ARG A 188 -16.22 6.05 2.05
CA ARG A 188 -17.59 5.71 2.43
C ARG A 188 -18.19 6.51 3.59
N GLU A 189 -17.36 7.03 4.47
CA GLU A 189 -17.74 7.67 5.73
C GLU A 189 -17.12 9.07 5.82
N PRO A 190 -17.56 10.03 4.96
CA PRO A 190 -16.96 11.35 4.85
C PRO A 190 -17.03 12.17 6.16
N GLU A 191 -17.94 11.82 7.06
CA GLU A 191 -18.03 12.41 8.40
C GLU A 191 -16.78 12.16 9.26
N LEU A 192 -15.97 11.15 8.93
CA LEU A 192 -14.70 10.85 9.60
C LEU A 192 -13.53 11.72 9.09
N LEU A 193 -13.68 12.41 7.97
CA LEU A 193 -12.59 13.19 7.36
C LEU A 193 -11.90 14.16 8.33
N PRO A 194 -12.61 14.94 9.18
CA PRO A 194 -11.95 15.88 10.08
C PRO A 194 -10.96 15.21 11.04
N ARG A 195 -11.21 13.95 11.44
CA ARG A 195 -10.32 13.20 12.35
C ARG A 195 -8.94 12.92 11.75
N LEU A 196 -8.84 12.88 10.42
CA LEU A 196 -7.59 12.54 9.75
C LEU A 196 -6.51 13.60 9.92
N LEU A 197 -6.91 14.87 10.18
CA LEU A 197 -5.98 16.00 10.24
C LEU A 197 -5.05 15.99 11.46
N ILE A 198 -5.34 15.16 12.47
CA ILE A 198 -4.44 14.98 13.63
C ILE A 198 -3.21 14.12 13.27
N ALA A 199 -3.27 13.35 12.18
CA ALA A 199 -2.17 12.51 11.74
C ALA A 199 -1.17 13.34 10.89
N ASP A 200 -0.13 13.86 11.53
CA ASP A 200 0.87 14.71 10.87
C ASP A 200 1.56 14.03 9.69
N ALA A 201 1.75 12.72 9.77
CA ALA A 201 2.37 11.92 8.72
C ALA A 201 1.46 11.65 7.50
N LEU A 202 0.16 12.02 7.54
CA LEU A 202 -0.71 11.91 6.37
C LEU A 202 -0.18 12.81 5.24
N PRO A 203 -0.13 12.34 3.96
CA PRO A 203 0.35 13.14 2.84
C PRO A 203 -0.39 14.48 2.70
N GLU A 204 0.33 15.53 2.34
CA GLU A 204 -0.28 16.86 2.17
C GLU A 204 -1.35 16.89 1.07
N GLU A 205 -1.23 16.06 0.04
CA GLU A 205 -2.27 15.90 -0.98
C GLU A 205 -3.59 15.43 -0.35
N ASP A 206 -3.52 14.45 0.56
CA ASP A 206 -4.69 13.90 1.28
C ASP A 206 -5.24 14.92 2.29
N LYS A 207 -4.39 15.59 3.08
CA LYS A 207 -4.81 16.66 3.99
C LYS A 207 -5.53 17.78 3.24
N ASN A 208 -5.03 18.18 2.08
CA ASN A 208 -5.66 19.21 1.25
C ASN A 208 -7.01 18.73 0.69
N LEU A 209 -7.14 17.46 0.33
CA LEU A 209 -8.42 16.87 -0.06
C LEU A 209 -9.42 16.88 1.11
N VAL A 210 -8.98 16.48 2.30
CA VAL A 210 -9.79 16.53 3.54
C VAL A 210 -10.29 17.96 3.80
N ARG A 211 -9.39 18.94 3.84
CA ARG A 211 -9.77 20.34 4.07
C ARG A 211 -10.83 20.82 3.09
N ARG A 212 -10.65 20.57 1.79
CA ARG A 212 -11.63 20.94 0.75
C ARG A 212 -13.00 20.30 0.94
N ARG A 213 -13.04 19.02 1.38
CA ARG A 213 -14.30 18.28 1.56
C ARG A 213 -15.01 18.58 2.88
N THR A 214 -14.31 19.16 3.85
CA THR A 214 -14.88 19.53 5.16
C THR A 214 -15.33 20.97 5.24
N THR A 215 -14.90 21.84 4.30
CA THR A 215 -15.31 23.26 4.21
C THR A 215 -16.41 23.51 3.17
N ALA A 216 -16.85 22.50 2.43
CA ALA A 216 -17.95 22.56 1.46
C ALA A 216 -19.24 22.02 2.09
#